data_055147f93d06415f07a069e57032dfa4
#
_entry.id   055147f93d06415f07a069e57032dfa4
#
_cell.length_a   1.000
_cell.length_b   1.000
_cell.length_c   1.000
_cell.angle_alpha   90.00
_cell.angle_beta   90.00
_cell.angle_gamma   90.00
#
_symmetry.space_group_name_H-M   'P 1'
#
loop_
_entity.id
_entity.type
_entity.pdbx_description
1 polymer ?
#
loop_
_entity_poly.entity_id
_entity_poly.type
_entity_poly.pdbx_seq_one_letter_code
_entity_poly.pdbx_strand_id
1 'polypeptide(L)'
;MKKVFSGSLVGVLAVAVLCTCVRGNAAGSLPDVFLSALAEVKAKTTVPVLLPTELPSPFSDAKHAVDKATADEYAITLYYELGMGNAGFAASFGARDNATYSPRELTNVQEVKLAGGIVGFFRPVSCGGSCAPANLWWERGSALYTLQLKLPSALDEKRQRKIITQVGNSAILAGPR
;
A
#
# COMPACT_ATOMS: atom_id res chain seq x y z
N MET A 1 -54.39 15.00 -61.84
CA MET A 1 -53.93 15.49 -60.53
C MET A 1 -53.68 14.36 -59.63
N LYS A 2 -52.43 13.90 -59.41
CA LYS A 2 -52.07 12.82 -58.50
C LYS A 2 -51.24 13.40 -57.37
N LYS A 3 -51.74 13.31 -56.13
CA LYS A 3 -51.02 13.70 -54.91
C LYS A 3 -50.12 12.53 -54.47
N VAL A 4 -48.82 12.80 -54.35
CA VAL A 4 -47.85 11.89 -53.78
C VAL A 4 -47.73 12.22 -52.30
N PHE A 5 -48.02 11.24 -51.44
CA PHE A 5 -47.75 11.28 -49.99
C PHE A 5 -46.32 10.83 -49.73
N SER A 6 -45.51 11.73 -49.20
CA SER A 6 -44.19 11.42 -48.70
C SER A 6 -44.30 11.06 -47.22
N GLY A 7 -44.06 9.78 -46.89
CA GLY A 7 -44.01 9.30 -45.53
C GLY A 7 -42.57 9.47 -44.98
N SER A 8 -42.43 10.27 -43.95
CA SER A 8 -41.16 10.44 -43.21
C SER A 8 -41.02 9.35 -42.17
N LEU A 9 -40.02 8.49 -42.35
CA LEU A 9 -39.67 7.42 -41.39
C LEU A 9 -38.75 8.01 -40.34
N VAL A 10 -39.25 8.21 -39.12
CA VAL A 10 -38.46 8.63 -37.98
C VAL A 10 -37.81 7.36 -37.33
N GLY A 11 -36.55 7.18 -37.59
CA GLY A 11 -35.76 6.12 -36.97
C GLY A 11 -35.42 6.46 -35.50
N VAL A 12 -35.96 5.73 -34.56
CA VAL A 12 -35.60 5.82 -33.15
C VAL A 12 -34.30 5.06 -32.94
N LEU A 13 -33.21 5.79 -32.69
CA LEU A 13 -31.90 5.21 -32.33
C LEU A 13 -31.92 4.87 -30.83
N ALA A 14 -32.08 3.59 -30.50
CA ALA A 14 -31.93 3.11 -29.13
C ALA A 14 -30.45 3.04 -28.76
N VAL A 15 -29.98 3.99 -27.95
CA VAL A 15 -28.62 3.96 -27.36
C VAL A 15 -28.65 2.99 -26.18
N ALA A 16 -28.11 1.78 -26.39
CA ALA A 16 -27.87 0.83 -25.33
C ALA A 16 -26.67 1.30 -24.50
N VAL A 17 -26.94 1.87 -23.31
CA VAL A 17 -25.90 2.16 -22.31
C VAL A 17 -25.45 0.83 -21.73
N LEU A 18 -24.31 0.35 -22.22
CA LEU A 18 -23.59 -0.78 -21.61
C LEU A 18 -23.03 -0.32 -20.27
N CYS A 19 -23.76 -0.61 -19.20
CA CYS A 19 -23.28 -0.46 -17.83
C CYS A 19 -22.17 -1.52 -17.62
N THR A 20 -20.91 -1.16 -17.88
CA THR A 20 -19.76 -1.98 -17.50
C THR A 20 -19.70 -2.00 -15.98
N CYS A 21 -20.26 -3.03 -15.36
CA CYS A 21 -19.98 -3.34 -13.97
C CYS A 21 -18.47 -3.55 -13.82
N VAL A 22 -17.78 -2.53 -13.34
CA VAL A 22 -16.42 -2.68 -12.82
C VAL A 22 -16.53 -3.72 -11.70
N ARG A 23 -16.10 -4.94 -11.98
CA ARG A 23 -15.92 -5.97 -10.96
C ARG A 23 -14.89 -5.39 -9.97
N GLY A 24 -15.39 -4.89 -8.84
CA GLY A 24 -14.54 -4.61 -7.69
C GLY A 24 -13.80 -5.90 -7.38
N ASN A 25 -12.48 -5.90 -7.51
CA ASN A 25 -11.67 -7.00 -6.99
C ASN A 25 -12.08 -7.19 -5.54
N ALA A 26 -12.53 -8.39 -5.18
CA ALA A 26 -12.76 -8.75 -3.79
C ALA A 26 -11.45 -8.44 -3.05
N ALA A 27 -11.48 -7.43 -2.20
CA ALA A 27 -10.31 -7.09 -1.38
C ALA A 27 -9.98 -8.36 -0.57
N GLY A 28 -8.82 -8.94 -0.80
CA GLY A 28 -8.35 -10.11 -0.06
C GLY A 28 -8.49 -9.86 1.45
N SER A 29 -8.69 -10.93 2.22
CA SER A 29 -8.79 -10.82 3.67
C SER A 29 -7.50 -10.20 4.25
N LEU A 30 -7.67 -9.33 5.23
CA LEU A 30 -6.52 -8.77 5.96
C LEU A 30 -5.89 -9.87 6.82
N PRO A 31 -4.55 -10.01 6.87
CA PRO A 31 -3.90 -10.91 7.81
C PRO A 31 -4.29 -10.62 9.26
N ASP A 32 -4.60 -11.68 10.03
CA ASP A 32 -5.17 -11.56 11.39
C ASP A 32 -4.32 -10.72 12.35
N VAL A 33 -3.00 -10.72 12.16
CA VAL A 33 -2.07 -9.93 12.99
C VAL A 33 -2.37 -8.42 12.98
N PHE A 34 -3.04 -7.92 11.93
CA PHE A 34 -3.40 -6.50 11.86
C PHE A 34 -4.73 -6.15 12.53
N LEU A 35 -5.59 -7.13 12.81
CA LEU A 35 -6.99 -6.85 13.17
C LEU A 35 -7.13 -5.98 14.43
N SER A 36 -6.36 -6.29 15.47
CA SER A 36 -6.41 -5.52 16.73
C SER A 36 -5.90 -4.08 16.54
N ALA A 37 -4.72 -3.94 15.93
CA ALA A 37 -4.11 -2.63 15.70
C ALA A 37 -4.91 -1.76 14.72
N LEU A 38 -5.56 -2.36 13.71
CA LEU A 38 -6.36 -1.62 12.73
C LEU A 38 -7.55 -0.91 13.38
N ALA A 39 -8.24 -1.56 14.31
CA ALA A 39 -9.39 -0.97 15.01
C ALA A 39 -8.96 0.30 15.78
N GLU A 40 -7.87 0.22 16.52
CA GLU A 40 -7.30 1.34 17.29
C GLU A 40 -6.82 2.49 16.38
N VAL A 41 -6.15 2.17 15.30
CA VAL A 41 -5.67 3.16 14.32
C VAL A 41 -6.85 3.90 13.69
N LYS A 42 -7.86 3.18 13.20
CA LYS A 42 -9.03 3.78 12.56
C LYS A 42 -9.85 4.68 13.50
N ALA A 43 -9.80 4.44 14.80
CA ALA A 43 -10.47 5.29 15.77
C ALA A 43 -9.74 6.64 15.98
N LYS A 44 -8.46 6.74 15.61
CA LYS A 44 -7.60 7.89 15.93
C LYS A 44 -7.15 8.69 14.71
N THR A 45 -7.06 8.09 13.51
CA THR A 45 -6.52 8.78 12.35
C THR A 45 -7.57 9.05 11.26
N THR A 46 -7.40 10.16 10.56
CA THR A 46 -8.14 10.48 9.32
C THR A 46 -7.37 10.05 8.07
N VAL A 47 -6.11 9.64 8.21
CA VAL A 47 -5.29 9.17 7.10
C VAL A 47 -5.80 7.82 6.61
N PRO A 48 -6.05 7.64 5.29
CA PRO A 48 -6.49 6.35 4.75
C PRO A 48 -5.48 5.24 5.08
N VAL A 49 -5.93 4.22 5.82
CA VAL A 49 -5.03 3.13 6.27
C VAL A 49 -4.83 2.12 5.15
N LEU A 50 -3.62 1.98 4.65
CA LEU A 50 -3.24 0.99 3.63
C LEU A 50 -2.47 -0.16 4.29
N LEU A 51 -3.03 -1.36 4.19
CA LEU A 51 -2.40 -2.59 4.69
C LEU A 51 -2.47 -3.69 3.61
N PRO A 52 -1.44 -4.53 3.51
CA PRO A 52 -1.40 -5.60 2.52
C PRO A 52 -2.41 -6.70 2.84
N THR A 53 -2.91 -7.38 1.81
CA THR A 53 -3.72 -8.60 1.95
C THR A 53 -2.86 -9.84 2.17
N GLU A 54 -1.58 -9.76 1.84
CA GLU A 54 -0.64 -10.86 1.95
C GLU A 54 0.67 -10.37 2.55
N LEU A 55 1.17 -11.12 3.52
CA LEU A 55 2.51 -10.97 4.07
C LEU A 55 3.32 -12.21 3.68
N PRO A 56 4.41 -12.06 2.89
CA PRO A 56 5.28 -13.19 2.58
C PRO A 56 6.03 -13.63 3.84
N SER A 57 6.39 -14.92 3.91
CA SER A 57 7.31 -15.41 4.94
C SER A 57 8.66 -14.66 4.87
N PRO A 58 9.27 -14.31 6.02
CA PRO A 58 8.85 -14.67 7.39
C PRO A 58 7.88 -13.66 8.04
N PHE A 59 7.44 -12.59 7.36
CA PHE A 59 6.61 -11.54 7.98
C PHE A 59 5.21 -12.04 8.36
N SER A 60 4.70 -13.09 7.67
CA SER A 60 3.47 -13.78 8.06
C SER A 60 3.54 -14.44 9.45
N ASP A 61 4.75 -14.67 9.95
CA ASP A 61 4.99 -15.32 11.24
C ASP A 61 5.02 -14.32 12.41
N ALA A 62 4.83 -13.02 12.12
CA ALA A 62 4.71 -11.99 13.16
C ALA A 62 3.49 -12.26 14.04
N LYS A 63 3.68 -12.16 15.37
CA LYS A 63 2.66 -12.52 16.36
C LYS A 63 2.00 -11.30 16.99
N HIS A 64 2.66 -10.15 16.92
CA HIS A 64 2.23 -8.96 17.61
C HIS A 64 2.20 -7.77 16.67
N ALA A 65 1.14 -6.99 16.75
CA ALA A 65 1.04 -5.68 16.11
C ALA A 65 0.95 -4.62 17.19
N VAL A 66 1.80 -3.59 17.08
CA VAL A 66 1.79 -2.42 17.96
C VAL A 66 1.48 -1.21 17.11
N ASP A 67 0.46 -0.44 17.50
CA ASP A 67 0.03 0.75 16.80
C ASP A 67 0.48 2.03 17.50
N LYS A 68 0.65 3.06 16.68
CA LYS A 68 0.74 4.46 17.09
C LYS A 68 -0.08 5.26 16.09
N ALA A 69 -1.03 6.07 16.55
CA ALA A 69 -1.84 6.89 15.67
C ALA A 69 -2.23 8.21 16.32
N THR A 70 -2.31 9.25 15.48
CA THR A 70 -2.89 10.57 15.74
C THR A 70 -3.85 10.89 14.59
N ALA A 71 -4.44 12.08 14.58
CA ALA A 71 -5.35 12.47 13.50
C ALA A 71 -4.69 12.49 12.13
N ASP A 72 -3.41 12.85 12.05
CA ASP A 72 -2.64 13.10 10.82
C ASP A 72 -1.57 12.05 10.52
N GLU A 73 -1.37 11.06 11.37
CA GLU A 73 -0.42 9.98 11.13
C GLU A 73 -0.82 8.66 11.79
N TYR A 74 -0.31 7.57 11.23
CA TYR A 74 -0.33 6.26 11.88
C TYR A 74 0.93 5.47 11.58
N ALA A 75 1.23 4.49 12.45
CA ALA A 75 2.18 3.41 12.23
C ALA A 75 1.65 2.13 12.88
N ILE A 76 1.67 1.02 12.15
CA ILE A 76 1.43 -0.33 12.68
C ILE A 76 2.73 -1.11 12.50
N THR A 77 3.34 -1.49 13.61
CA THR A 77 4.62 -2.19 13.63
C THR A 77 4.41 -3.64 14.06
N LEU A 78 4.88 -4.55 13.24
CA LEU A 78 4.81 -5.99 13.49
C LEU A 78 6.08 -6.48 14.18
N TYR A 79 5.89 -7.38 15.14
CA TYR A 79 6.97 -8.03 15.89
C TYR A 79 6.79 -9.54 15.91
N TYR A 80 7.91 -10.26 15.77
CA TYR A 80 7.95 -11.69 16.09
C TYR A 80 7.85 -11.92 17.59
N GLU A 81 8.49 -11.03 18.37
CA GLU A 81 8.51 -11.07 19.83
C GLU A 81 8.64 -9.64 20.39
N LEU A 82 7.80 -9.31 21.38
CA LEU A 82 7.85 -8.02 22.07
C LEU A 82 9.01 -7.96 23.05
N GLY A 83 9.53 -6.73 23.27
CA GLY A 83 10.62 -6.52 24.25
C GLY A 83 12.03 -6.80 23.70
N MET A 84 12.14 -7.38 22.51
CA MET A 84 13.43 -7.71 21.89
C MET A 84 14.00 -6.56 21.05
N GLY A 85 13.41 -5.36 21.11
CA GLY A 85 13.84 -4.21 20.31
C GLY A 85 13.94 -4.56 18.83
N ASN A 86 15.02 -4.15 18.17
CA ASN A 86 15.25 -4.45 16.75
C ASN A 86 15.35 -5.95 16.43
N ALA A 87 15.69 -6.81 17.41
CA ALA A 87 15.73 -8.25 17.17
C ALA A 87 14.32 -8.81 16.92
N GLY A 88 13.32 -8.34 17.67
CA GLY A 88 11.93 -8.75 17.52
C GLY A 88 11.18 -8.07 16.38
N PHE A 89 11.66 -6.95 15.83
CA PHE A 89 11.02 -6.21 14.74
C PHE A 89 10.90 -7.07 13.47
N ALA A 90 9.76 -7.02 12.82
CA ALA A 90 9.49 -7.68 11.54
C ALA A 90 9.25 -6.68 10.41
N ALA A 91 8.22 -5.85 10.54
CA ALA A 91 7.80 -4.86 9.54
C ALA A 91 7.12 -3.65 10.19
N SER A 92 7.03 -2.54 9.46
CA SER A 92 6.22 -1.39 9.86
C SER A 92 5.49 -0.80 8.65
N PHE A 93 4.23 -0.44 8.85
CA PHE A 93 3.34 0.17 7.88
C PHE A 93 2.84 1.49 8.45
N GLY A 94 3.10 2.59 7.79
CA GLY A 94 2.70 3.90 8.28
C GLY A 94 2.33 4.87 7.19
N ALA A 95 1.68 5.96 7.58
CA ALA A 95 1.46 7.11 6.73
C ALA A 95 1.37 8.39 7.55
N ARG A 96 1.69 9.50 6.89
CA ARG A 96 1.53 10.85 7.44
C ARG A 96 0.87 11.75 6.41
N ASP A 97 -0.17 12.47 6.81
CA ASP A 97 -0.84 13.45 5.98
C ASP A 97 0.02 14.70 5.76
N ASN A 98 -0.17 15.37 4.64
CA ASN A 98 0.56 16.58 4.25
C ASN A 98 2.09 16.44 4.30
N ALA A 99 2.60 15.22 4.14
CA ALA A 99 4.02 14.91 4.05
C ALA A 99 4.40 14.53 2.63
N THR A 100 5.55 14.99 2.18
CA THR A 100 6.14 14.63 0.89
C THR A 100 7.47 13.91 1.09
N TYR A 101 7.79 13.04 0.13
CA TYR A 101 9.08 12.37 0.13
C TYR A 101 10.18 13.35 -0.29
N SER A 102 11.22 13.49 0.54
CA SER A 102 12.42 14.25 0.19
C SER A 102 13.63 13.31 0.02
N PRO A 103 14.05 13.02 -1.21
CA PRO A 103 15.20 12.12 -1.46
C PRO A 103 16.55 12.72 -1.08
N ARG A 104 16.63 14.02 -0.79
CA ARG A 104 17.90 14.77 -0.67
C ARG A 104 18.81 14.33 0.48
N GLU A 105 18.28 13.60 1.45
CA GLU A 105 19.03 13.22 2.67
C GLU A 105 19.39 11.74 2.70
N LEU A 106 18.94 10.94 1.74
CA LEU A 106 19.11 9.50 1.76
C LEU A 106 19.99 9.03 0.59
N THR A 107 21.05 8.30 0.91
CA THR A 107 21.87 7.61 -0.09
C THR A 107 21.23 6.29 -0.53
N ASN A 108 21.54 5.82 -1.73
CA ASN A 108 21.10 4.53 -2.29
C ASN A 108 19.57 4.36 -2.41
N VAL A 109 18.86 5.45 -2.70
CA VAL A 109 17.42 5.38 -2.99
C VAL A 109 17.20 5.22 -4.49
N GLN A 110 16.30 4.32 -4.85
CA GLN A 110 15.91 4.00 -6.22
C GLN A 110 14.43 4.27 -6.42
N GLU A 111 14.13 4.89 -7.54
CA GLU A 111 12.75 5.00 -8.01
C GLU A 111 12.22 3.65 -8.47
N VAL A 112 10.98 3.31 -8.09
CA VAL A 112 10.30 2.07 -8.46
C VAL A 112 8.87 2.35 -8.91
N LYS A 113 8.39 1.56 -9.86
CA LYS A 113 6.98 1.62 -10.29
C LYS A 113 6.14 0.71 -9.43
N LEU A 114 5.08 1.27 -8.84
CA LEU A 114 4.10 0.56 -8.02
C LEU A 114 2.77 0.40 -8.76
N ALA A 115 1.86 -0.36 -8.16
CA ALA A 115 0.50 -0.55 -8.67
C ALA A 115 -0.22 0.80 -8.87
N GLY A 116 -1.12 0.85 -9.85
CA GLY A 116 -1.87 2.07 -10.19
C GLY A 116 -1.01 3.18 -10.81
N GLY A 117 0.21 2.88 -11.28
CA GLY A 117 1.11 3.87 -11.88
C GLY A 117 1.79 4.79 -10.86
N ILE A 118 1.70 4.45 -9.57
CA ILE A 118 2.33 5.22 -8.49
C ILE A 118 3.84 5.07 -8.58
N VAL A 119 4.57 6.17 -8.41
CA VAL A 119 6.02 6.17 -8.23
C VAL A 119 6.33 5.99 -6.75
N GLY A 120 7.20 5.04 -6.44
CA GLY A 120 7.72 4.80 -5.10
C GLY A 120 9.23 4.97 -5.06
N PHE A 121 9.77 5.06 -3.85
CA PHE A 121 11.18 5.23 -3.58
C PHE A 121 11.66 4.11 -2.66
N PHE A 122 12.53 3.26 -3.16
CA PHE A 122 13.06 2.10 -2.46
C PHE A 122 14.47 2.36 -1.96
N ARG A 123 14.74 1.97 -0.73
CA ARG A 123 16.09 1.89 -0.16
C ARG A 123 16.34 0.48 0.37
N PRO A 124 17.43 -0.18 -0.04
CA PRO A 124 17.78 -1.51 0.45
C PRO A 124 18.18 -1.48 1.94
N VAL A 125 18.31 -2.66 2.53
CA VAL A 125 18.95 -2.83 3.84
C VAL A 125 20.33 -2.19 3.81
N SER A 126 20.62 -1.38 4.81
CA SER A 126 21.92 -0.74 4.99
C SER A 126 22.50 -1.11 6.34
N CYS A 127 23.69 -1.69 6.34
CA CYS A 127 24.37 -2.13 7.56
C CYS A 127 25.61 -1.28 7.84
N GLY A 128 25.76 -0.92 9.11
CA GLY A 128 26.93 -0.29 9.71
C GLY A 128 27.18 -0.94 11.06
N GLY A 129 27.17 -0.17 12.16
CA GLY A 129 27.14 -0.72 13.53
C GLY A 129 25.87 -1.52 13.83
N SER A 130 24.77 -1.24 13.12
CA SER A 130 23.53 -2.01 13.09
C SER A 130 22.97 -1.99 11.67
N CYS A 131 22.00 -2.88 11.36
CA CYS A 131 21.34 -2.89 10.07
C CYS A 131 20.01 -2.13 10.14
N ALA A 132 19.86 -1.11 9.29
CA ALA A 132 18.58 -0.47 9.02
C ALA A 132 17.73 -1.35 8.09
N PRO A 133 16.40 -1.44 8.29
CA PRO A 133 15.52 -2.22 7.42
C PRO A 133 15.47 -1.66 6.00
N ALA A 134 15.02 -2.47 5.06
CA ALA A 134 14.63 -1.99 3.74
C ALA A 134 13.41 -1.08 3.87
N ASN A 135 13.37 -0.01 3.07
CA ASN A 135 12.28 0.97 3.10
C ASN A 135 11.68 1.16 1.72
N LEU A 136 10.38 1.42 1.69
CA LEU A 136 9.63 1.85 0.53
C LEU A 136 8.72 3.02 0.93
N TRP A 137 8.80 4.12 0.18
CA TRP A 137 7.95 5.28 0.35
C TRP A 137 7.15 5.53 -0.93
N TRP A 138 5.94 6.01 -0.80
CA TRP A 138 5.13 6.49 -1.92
C TRP A 138 4.11 7.52 -1.45
N GLU A 139 3.71 8.39 -2.35
CA GLU A 139 2.66 9.37 -2.10
C GLU A 139 1.34 8.88 -2.71
N ARG A 140 0.24 9.09 -1.98
CA ARG A 140 -1.12 8.86 -2.49
C ARG A 140 -2.08 9.86 -1.86
N GLY A 141 -2.71 10.70 -2.69
CA GLY A 141 -3.47 11.85 -2.19
C GLY A 141 -2.53 12.85 -1.52
N SER A 142 -2.88 13.30 -0.32
CA SER A 142 -2.05 14.18 0.50
C SER A 142 -1.07 13.43 1.42
N ALA A 143 -1.12 12.10 1.48
CA ALA A 143 -0.36 11.34 2.45
C ALA A 143 0.89 10.68 1.85
N LEU A 144 1.98 10.72 2.62
CA LEU A 144 3.19 9.95 2.41
C LEU A 144 3.11 8.63 3.19
N TYR A 145 3.13 7.52 2.47
CA TYR A 145 3.15 6.17 3.02
C TYR A 145 4.58 5.65 3.17
N THR A 146 4.80 4.88 4.22
CA THR A 146 6.10 4.25 4.52
C THR A 146 5.89 2.78 4.84
N LEU A 147 6.66 1.91 4.18
CA LEU A 147 6.76 0.49 4.46
C LEU A 147 8.20 0.16 4.82
N GLN A 148 8.40 -0.50 5.94
CA GLN A 148 9.71 -1.03 6.36
C GLN A 148 9.63 -2.54 6.49
N LEU A 149 10.63 -3.26 5.96
CA LEU A 149 10.75 -4.70 6.11
C LEU A 149 12.14 -5.06 6.62
N LYS A 150 12.21 -5.89 7.66
CA LYS A 150 13.46 -6.48 8.15
C LYS A 150 13.88 -7.63 7.24
N LEU A 151 14.46 -7.31 6.11
CA LEU A 151 14.99 -8.29 5.18
C LEU A 151 16.39 -8.75 5.60
N PRO A 152 16.75 -10.02 5.33
CA PRO A 152 18.12 -10.48 5.50
C PRO A 152 19.11 -9.65 4.68
N SER A 153 20.20 -9.19 5.29
CA SER A 153 21.25 -8.42 4.61
C SER A 153 22.00 -9.22 3.53
N ALA A 154 21.93 -10.56 3.61
CA ALA A 154 22.51 -11.45 2.59
C ALA A 154 21.69 -11.51 1.29
N LEU A 155 20.46 -10.99 1.27
CA LEU A 155 19.69 -10.89 0.05
C LEU A 155 20.26 -9.79 -0.84
N ASP A 156 20.43 -10.10 -2.14
CA ASP A 156 20.77 -9.07 -3.12
C ASP A 156 19.68 -8.00 -3.22
N GLU A 157 20.07 -6.82 -3.63
CA GLU A 157 19.19 -5.65 -3.70
C GLU A 157 17.98 -5.86 -4.63
N LYS A 158 18.14 -6.59 -5.73
CA LYS A 158 17.04 -6.90 -6.65
C LYS A 158 15.96 -7.74 -5.99
N ARG A 159 16.35 -8.73 -5.18
CA ARG A 159 15.41 -9.55 -4.41
C ARG A 159 14.74 -8.74 -3.30
N GLN A 160 15.51 -7.93 -2.56
CA GLN A 160 14.95 -7.03 -1.55
C GLN A 160 13.89 -6.11 -2.16
N ARG A 161 14.21 -5.45 -3.28
CA ARG A 161 13.30 -4.59 -4.03
C ARG A 161 12.03 -5.35 -4.47
N LYS A 162 12.17 -6.56 -5.01
CA LYS A 162 11.03 -7.39 -5.43
C LYS A 162 10.08 -7.66 -4.25
N ILE A 163 10.60 -8.08 -3.11
CA ILE A 163 9.79 -8.41 -1.93
C ILE A 163 9.05 -7.18 -1.42
N ILE A 164 9.73 -6.07 -1.18
CA ILE A 164 9.11 -4.89 -0.60
C ILE A 164 8.10 -4.24 -1.55
N THR A 165 8.36 -4.22 -2.86
CA THR A 165 7.40 -3.71 -3.85
C THR A 165 6.17 -4.62 -3.98
N GLN A 166 6.31 -5.93 -3.83
CA GLN A 166 5.18 -6.85 -3.80
C GLN A 166 4.25 -6.56 -2.62
N VAL A 167 4.79 -6.37 -1.42
CA VAL A 167 4.01 -6.02 -0.22
C VAL A 167 3.36 -4.63 -0.37
N GLY A 168 4.10 -3.63 -0.85
CA GLY A 168 3.56 -2.30 -1.12
C GLY A 168 2.43 -2.32 -2.15
N ASN A 169 2.59 -3.05 -3.24
CA ASN A 169 1.55 -3.22 -4.26
C ASN A 169 0.31 -3.92 -3.71
N SER A 170 0.47 -4.93 -2.86
CA SER A 170 -0.65 -5.60 -2.19
C SER A 170 -1.46 -4.60 -1.33
N ALA A 171 -0.79 -3.71 -0.59
CA ALA A 171 -1.46 -2.67 0.19
C ALA A 171 -2.18 -1.63 -0.68
N ILE A 172 -1.54 -1.20 -1.78
CA ILE A 172 -2.11 -0.21 -2.72
C ILE A 172 -3.35 -0.78 -3.42
N LEU A 173 -3.29 -2.03 -3.89
CA LEU A 173 -4.39 -2.71 -4.61
C LEU A 173 -5.56 -3.04 -3.68
N ALA A 174 -5.28 -3.36 -2.42
CA ALA A 174 -6.29 -3.59 -1.41
C ALA A 174 -7.12 -2.32 -1.11
N GLY A 175 -6.53 -1.15 -1.29
CA GLY A 175 -7.17 0.13 -0.98
C GLY A 175 -7.28 0.43 0.51
N PRO A 176 -7.94 1.55 0.87
CA PRO A 176 -8.17 1.92 2.27
C PRO A 176 -9.02 0.89 3.02
N ARG A 177 -8.68 0.68 4.29
CA ARG A 177 -9.35 -0.25 5.23
C ARG A 177 -10.34 0.45 6.13
#